data_182f9c9e3ae203b249fc6d6d90310f89
#
_entry.id   182f9c9e3ae203b249fc6d6d90310f89
#
_cell.length_a   1.000
_cell.length_b   1.000
_cell.length_c   1.000
_cell.angle_alpha   90.00
_cell.angle_beta   90.00
_cell.angle_gamma   90.00
#
_symmetry.space_group_name_H-M   'P 1'
#
loop_
_entity.id
_entity.type
_entity.pdbx_description
1 polymer ?
#
loop_
_entity_poly.entity_id
_entity_poly.type
_entity_poly.pdbx_seq_one_letter_code
_entity_poly.pdbx_strand_id
1 'polypeptide(L)'
;NKQLLPSTPLIKLQNENISEEYFEDFCQIPFDERKRIVCQLKTKYFAKSPKPINKIFFIERGNLKNIESIEPKSKLAKLFSSSFRPSEFSNANDEKDFFLNISQLLDVDMKELNIHQKEKPSASFLRLLDYIDNNS
;
A
#
# COMPACT_ATOMS: atom_id res chain seq x y z
N ASN A 1 -12.07 9.39 13.68
CA ASN A 1 -12.29 8.51 12.51
C ASN A 1 -11.03 8.45 11.66
N LYS A 2 -10.43 7.26 11.60
CA LYS A 2 -9.26 6.99 10.74
C LYS A 2 -9.73 6.86 9.31
N GLN A 3 -9.29 7.74 8.44
CA GLN A 3 -9.72 7.79 7.04
C GLN A 3 -8.53 7.91 6.10
N LEU A 4 -8.63 7.23 4.97
CA LEU A 4 -7.77 7.48 3.82
C LEU A 4 -8.30 8.70 3.07
N LEU A 5 -7.45 9.69 2.91
CA LEU A 5 -7.75 10.85 2.07
C LEU A 5 -7.40 10.53 0.62
N PRO A 6 -8.24 10.94 -0.34
CA PRO A 6 -7.85 10.90 -1.74
C PRO A 6 -6.55 11.67 -1.96
N SER A 7 -5.66 11.08 -2.74
CA SER A 7 -4.39 11.69 -3.10
C SER A 7 -4.35 11.90 -4.62
N THR A 8 -3.21 11.72 -5.25
CA THR A 8 -3.09 11.75 -6.71
C THR A 8 -3.43 10.38 -7.31
N PRO A 9 -4.17 10.30 -8.42
CA PRO A 9 -4.47 9.05 -9.11
C PRO A 9 -3.26 8.47 -9.88
N LEU A 10 -2.05 8.91 -9.58
CA LEU A 10 -0.84 8.48 -10.27
C LEU A 10 -0.17 7.32 -9.55
N ILE A 11 0.15 6.26 -10.31
CA ILE A 11 0.81 5.05 -9.82
C ILE A 11 2.05 4.79 -10.66
N LYS A 12 3.13 4.35 -10.01
CA LYS A 12 4.36 3.89 -10.69
C LYS A 12 4.34 2.38 -10.80
N LEU A 13 4.35 1.88 -12.02
CA LEU A 13 4.34 0.45 -12.32
C LEU A 13 5.50 0.06 -13.23
N GLN A 14 5.87 -1.23 -13.19
CA GLN A 14 6.70 -1.82 -14.24
C GLN A 14 5.85 -2.00 -15.51
N ASN A 15 6.46 -1.82 -16.68
CA ASN A 15 5.74 -1.83 -17.96
C ASN A 15 4.91 -3.10 -18.18
N GLU A 16 5.38 -4.24 -17.74
CA GLU A 16 4.71 -5.54 -17.85
C GLU A 16 3.42 -5.68 -17.04
N ASN A 17 3.18 -4.75 -16.09
CA ASN A 17 2.02 -4.77 -15.19
C ASN A 17 0.93 -3.76 -15.58
N ILE A 18 1.06 -3.11 -16.73
CA ILE A 18 0.11 -2.10 -17.18
C ILE A 18 -1.05 -2.78 -17.88
N SER A 19 -2.26 -2.41 -17.48
CA SER A 19 -3.50 -2.80 -18.14
C SER A 19 -4.31 -1.56 -18.49
N GLU A 20 -4.65 -1.40 -19.77
CA GLU A 20 -5.52 -0.32 -20.25
C GLU A 20 -6.95 -0.38 -19.66
N GLU A 21 -7.31 -1.49 -19.05
CA GLU A 21 -8.57 -1.60 -18.33
C GLU A 21 -8.66 -0.63 -17.15
N TYR A 22 -7.54 -0.49 -16.39
CA TYR A 22 -7.49 0.26 -15.13
C TYR A 22 -6.89 1.66 -15.29
N PHE A 23 -6.05 1.85 -16.29
CA PHE A 23 -5.26 3.05 -16.44
C PHE A 23 -5.57 3.80 -17.73
N GLU A 24 -5.44 5.10 -17.67
CA GLU A 24 -5.39 6.06 -18.76
C GLU A 24 -4.08 6.82 -18.62
N ASP A 25 -3.59 7.41 -19.68
CA ASP A 25 -2.37 8.20 -19.73
C ASP A 25 -1.13 7.52 -19.11
N PHE A 26 -0.16 7.25 -19.95
CA PHE A 26 1.09 6.60 -19.59
C PHE A 26 2.26 7.53 -19.89
N CYS A 27 3.13 7.74 -18.90
CA CYS A 27 4.35 8.51 -19.07
C CYS A 27 5.57 7.72 -18.61
N GLN A 28 6.55 7.58 -19.48
CA GLN A 28 7.83 6.99 -19.09
C GLN A 28 8.59 7.96 -18.18
N ILE A 29 9.23 7.40 -17.16
CA ILE A 29 10.09 8.18 -16.28
C ILE A 29 11.47 8.25 -16.94
N PRO A 30 11.94 9.45 -17.35
CA PRO A 30 13.29 9.59 -17.91
C PRO A 30 14.34 9.10 -16.91
N PHE A 31 15.36 8.38 -17.39
CA PHE A 31 16.49 7.91 -16.58
C PHE A 31 16.14 6.96 -15.43
N ASP A 32 14.96 6.35 -15.42
CA ASP A 32 14.61 5.32 -14.43
C ASP A 32 15.21 3.96 -14.86
N GLU A 33 16.25 3.52 -14.16
CA GLU A 33 16.92 2.23 -14.38
C GLU A 33 15.96 1.03 -14.28
N ARG A 34 14.89 1.17 -13.49
CA ARG A 34 13.85 0.13 -13.33
C ARG A 34 12.81 0.15 -14.45
N LYS A 35 12.92 1.06 -15.41
CA LYS A 35 11.97 1.21 -16.54
C LYS A 35 10.50 1.31 -16.08
N ARG A 36 10.26 1.99 -14.97
CA ARG A 36 8.91 2.20 -14.46
C ARG A 36 8.19 3.25 -15.30
N ILE A 37 6.87 3.12 -15.34
CA ILE A 37 5.97 4.04 -16.02
C ILE A 37 5.06 4.65 -14.97
N VAL A 38 4.80 5.94 -15.08
CA VAL A 38 3.73 6.61 -14.32
C VAL A 38 2.44 6.42 -15.09
N CYS A 39 1.46 5.83 -14.44
CA CYS A 39 0.14 5.58 -15.01
C CYS A 39 -0.89 6.38 -14.23
N GLN A 40 -1.85 6.97 -14.93
CA GLN A 40 -3.01 7.58 -14.31
C GLN A 40 -4.13 6.56 -14.18
N LEU A 41 -4.64 6.38 -12.97
CA LEU A 41 -5.78 5.51 -12.70
C LEU A 41 -7.06 6.15 -13.25
N LYS A 42 -7.87 5.39 -14.00
CA LYS A 42 -9.17 5.88 -14.48
C LYS A 42 -10.05 6.33 -13.33
N THR A 43 -10.74 7.43 -13.53
CA THR A 43 -11.55 8.12 -12.51
C THR A 43 -12.54 7.19 -11.79
N LYS A 44 -13.06 6.16 -12.47
CA LYS A 44 -14.00 5.20 -11.86
C LYS A 44 -13.37 4.31 -10.78
N TYR A 45 -12.04 4.14 -10.79
CA TYR A 45 -11.29 3.35 -9.82
C TYR A 45 -10.63 4.20 -8.72
N PHE A 46 -10.74 5.51 -8.82
CA PHE A 46 -10.13 6.42 -7.87
C PHE A 46 -11.14 6.94 -6.84
N ALA A 47 -10.81 6.84 -5.56
CA ALA A 47 -11.68 7.35 -4.50
C ALA A 47 -11.72 8.88 -4.52
N LYS A 48 -12.92 9.47 -4.63
CA LYS A 48 -13.14 10.93 -4.67
C LYS A 48 -13.41 11.54 -3.29
N SER A 49 -13.61 10.71 -2.29
CA SER A 49 -13.92 11.14 -0.92
C SER A 49 -13.14 10.32 0.10
N PRO A 50 -12.92 10.84 1.32
CA PRO A 50 -12.30 10.08 2.39
C PRO A 50 -13.02 8.77 2.65
N LYS A 51 -12.25 7.71 2.91
CA LYS A 51 -12.75 6.36 3.20
C LYS A 51 -12.19 5.89 4.54
N PRO A 52 -12.98 5.19 5.37
CA PRO A 52 -12.46 4.60 6.59
C PRO A 52 -11.40 3.53 6.28
N ILE A 53 -10.40 3.45 7.16
CA ILE A 53 -9.41 2.37 7.11
C ILE A 53 -9.90 1.25 8.02
N ASN A 54 -10.27 0.13 7.42
CA ASN A 54 -10.76 -1.04 8.17
C ASN A 54 -9.65 -2.07 8.39
N LYS A 55 -8.77 -2.27 7.39
CA LYS A 55 -7.65 -3.21 7.47
C LYS A 55 -6.41 -2.64 6.76
N ILE A 56 -5.25 -3.04 7.23
CA ILE A 56 -3.95 -2.75 6.60
C ILE A 56 -3.25 -4.08 6.34
N PHE A 57 -2.80 -4.28 5.09
CA PHE A 57 -2.01 -5.44 4.71
C PHE A 57 -0.57 -5.01 4.40
N PHE A 58 0.38 -5.60 5.10
CA PHE A 58 1.79 -5.48 4.78
C PHE A 58 2.19 -6.61 3.84
N ILE A 59 2.81 -6.27 2.72
CA ILE A 59 3.21 -7.25 1.72
C ILE A 59 4.66 -7.63 1.97
N GLU A 60 4.88 -8.92 2.25
CA GLU A 60 6.22 -9.49 2.43
C GLU A 60 6.50 -10.54 1.35
N ARG A 61 7.68 -10.49 0.74
CA ARG A 61 8.13 -11.49 -0.23
C ARG A 61 9.13 -12.45 0.42
N GLY A 62 8.81 -13.74 0.34
CA GLY A 62 9.64 -14.78 0.98
C GLY A 62 9.31 -16.16 0.48
N ASN A 63 9.41 -17.13 1.39
CA ASN A 63 9.12 -18.54 1.10
C ASN A 63 7.72 -18.97 1.54
N LEU A 64 6.99 -18.10 2.22
CA LEU A 64 5.65 -18.37 2.72
C LEU A 64 4.59 -17.90 1.72
N LYS A 65 3.39 -18.48 1.87
CA LYS A 65 2.21 -18.14 1.07
C LYS A 65 0.97 -18.19 1.97
N ASN A 66 0.84 -17.22 2.86
CA ASN A 66 -0.27 -17.15 3.82
C ASN A 66 -0.66 -15.69 4.10
N ILE A 67 -1.75 -15.52 4.84
CA ILE A 67 -2.15 -14.25 5.46
C ILE A 67 -2.24 -14.50 6.96
N GLU A 68 -1.52 -13.71 7.73
CA GLU A 68 -1.46 -13.89 9.19
C GLU A 68 -1.63 -12.56 9.93
N SER A 69 -2.04 -12.65 11.18
CA SER A 69 -2.18 -11.49 12.05
C SER A 69 -0.82 -11.01 12.53
N ILE A 70 -0.64 -9.70 12.59
CA ILE A 70 0.57 -9.08 13.13
C ILE A 70 0.43 -8.98 14.65
N GLU A 71 1.43 -9.45 15.37
CA GLU A 71 1.50 -9.31 16.82
C GLU A 71 1.44 -7.82 17.23
N PRO A 72 0.69 -7.46 18.29
CA PRO A 72 0.53 -6.08 18.71
C PRO A 72 1.85 -5.32 18.88
N LYS A 73 2.86 -5.97 19.46
CA LYS A 73 4.21 -5.38 19.67
C LYS A 73 4.95 -5.04 18.36
N SER A 74 4.61 -5.72 17.25
CA SER A 74 5.27 -5.55 15.95
C SER A 74 4.57 -4.52 15.05
N LYS A 75 3.32 -4.16 15.36
CA LYS A 75 2.50 -3.25 14.54
C LYS A 75 3.17 -1.90 14.30
N LEU A 76 3.65 -1.26 15.38
CA LEU A 76 4.27 0.06 15.28
C LEU A 76 5.53 0.03 14.42
N ALA A 77 6.39 -0.96 14.62
CA ALA A 77 7.62 -1.12 13.84
C ALA A 77 7.32 -1.32 12.34
N LYS A 78 6.32 -2.15 12.01
CA LYS A 78 5.89 -2.36 10.62
C LYS A 78 5.30 -1.10 9.99
N LEU A 79 4.42 -0.39 10.69
CA LEU A 79 3.90 0.89 10.23
C LEU A 79 5.03 1.87 9.95
N PHE A 80 5.96 1.97 10.87
CA PHE A 80 7.07 2.91 10.79
C PHE A 80 8.02 2.58 9.62
N SER A 81 8.36 1.31 9.44
CA SER A 81 9.24 0.85 8.35
C SER A 81 8.61 0.98 6.97
N SER A 82 7.28 0.85 6.88
CA SER A 82 6.54 0.89 5.62
C SER A 82 6.02 2.28 5.25
N SER A 83 6.10 3.25 6.17
CA SER A 83 5.65 4.61 5.91
C SER A 83 6.68 5.38 5.12
N PHE A 84 6.21 6.16 4.14
CA PHE A 84 7.05 7.15 3.49
C PHE A 84 7.43 8.21 4.52
N ARG A 85 8.73 8.43 4.69
CA ARG A 85 9.28 9.51 5.51
C ARG A 85 10.01 10.47 4.58
N PRO A 86 9.73 11.76 4.68
CA PRO A 86 10.65 12.74 4.11
C PRO A 86 12.05 12.47 4.66
N SER A 87 13.07 12.58 3.82
CA SER A 87 14.46 12.37 4.23
C SER A 87 14.89 13.32 5.36
N GLU A 88 14.19 14.44 5.47
CA GLU A 88 14.42 15.45 6.49
C GLU A 88 13.07 16.01 6.94
N PHE A 89 12.75 15.86 8.21
CA PHE A 89 11.70 16.65 8.82
C PHE A 89 12.22 18.09 9.00
N SER A 90 11.41 19.06 8.67
CA SER A 90 11.79 20.47 8.77
C SER A 90 12.00 20.92 10.22
N ASN A 91 11.35 20.22 11.16
CA ASN A 91 11.48 20.49 12.60
C ASN A 91 10.96 19.33 13.44
N ALA A 92 11.22 19.36 14.76
CA ALA A 92 10.81 18.33 15.71
C ALA A 92 9.27 18.19 15.86
N ASN A 93 8.51 19.22 15.53
CA ASN A 93 7.06 19.15 15.58
C ASN A 93 6.51 18.26 14.44
N ASP A 94 7.07 18.37 13.24
CA ASP A 94 6.69 17.52 12.10
C ASP A 94 6.95 16.04 12.40
N GLU A 95 8.07 15.73 13.03
CA GLU A 95 8.40 14.38 13.46
C GLU A 95 7.40 13.85 14.50
N LYS A 96 7.06 14.67 15.48
CA LYS A 96 6.09 14.34 16.52
C LYS A 96 4.69 14.10 15.91
N ASP A 97 4.24 14.96 15.01
CA ASP A 97 2.95 14.85 14.35
C ASP A 97 2.90 13.60 13.46
N PHE A 98 3.97 13.30 12.75
CA PHE A 98 4.10 12.06 11.99
C PHE A 98 3.97 10.82 12.89
N PHE A 99 4.68 10.79 14.02
CA PHE A 99 4.62 9.69 14.98
C PHE A 99 3.21 9.53 15.57
N LEU A 100 2.57 10.64 15.96
CA LEU A 100 1.21 10.63 16.49
C LEU A 100 0.20 10.12 15.45
N ASN A 101 0.32 10.53 14.20
CA ASN A 101 -0.56 10.09 13.12
C ASN A 101 -0.40 8.58 12.85
N ILE A 102 0.82 8.07 12.83
CA ILE A 102 1.07 6.63 12.66
C ILE A 102 0.54 5.83 13.85
N SER A 103 0.77 6.29 15.08
CA SER A 103 0.33 5.58 16.28
C SER A 103 -1.20 5.47 16.39
N GLN A 104 -1.94 6.40 15.78
CA GLN A 104 -3.40 6.31 15.70
C GLN A 104 -3.87 5.08 14.88
N LEU A 105 -3.04 4.52 14.02
CA LEU A 105 -3.39 3.35 13.23
C LEU A 105 -3.27 2.03 14.00
N LEU A 106 -2.69 2.02 15.21
CA LEU A 106 -2.42 0.79 15.96
C LEU A 106 -3.67 -0.05 16.29
N ASP A 107 -4.84 0.59 16.38
CA ASP A 107 -6.11 -0.11 16.61
C ASP A 107 -6.74 -0.69 15.33
N VAL A 108 -6.19 -0.37 14.18
CA VAL A 108 -6.66 -0.96 12.91
C VAL A 108 -6.25 -2.43 12.85
N ASP A 109 -7.10 -3.27 12.28
CA ASP A 109 -6.74 -4.67 12.00
C ASP A 109 -5.59 -4.72 10.98
N MET A 110 -4.49 -5.36 11.38
CA MET A 110 -3.29 -5.44 10.56
C MET A 110 -2.92 -6.88 10.28
N LYS A 111 -2.67 -7.16 9.02
CA LYS A 111 -2.30 -8.48 8.53
C LYS A 111 -1.01 -8.41 7.72
N GLU A 112 -0.30 -9.50 7.70
CA GLU A 112 0.83 -9.71 6.80
C GLU A 112 0.40 -10.62 5.66
N LEU A 113 0.53 -10.14 4.44
CA LEU A 113 0.31 -10.90 3.21
C LEU A 113 1.66 -11.43 2.73
N ASN A 114 1.96 -12.67 3.05
CA ASN A 114 3.16 -13.34 2.60
C ASN A 114 3.00 -13.83 1.16
N ILE A 115 3.87 -13.38 0.27
CA ILE A 115 3.89 -13.72 -1.15
C ILE A 115 5.15 -14.54 -1.44
N HIS A 116 4.96 -15.76 -1.94
CA HIS A 116 6.10 -16.57 -2.36
C HIS A 116 6.83 -15.91 -3.53
N GLN A 117 8.17 -15.97 -3.53
CA GLN A 117 9.02 -15.29 -4.53
C GLN A 117 8.63 -15.60 -5.99
N LYS A 118 8.15 -16.83 -6.25
CA LYS A 118 7.72 -17.28 -7.59
C LYS A 118 6.22 -17.10 -7.85
N GLU A 119 5.47 -16.54 -6.90
CA GLU A 119 4.03 -16.32 -7.06
C GLU A 119 3.78 -15.14 -8.00
N LYS A 120 2.86 -15.34 -8.95
CA LYS A 120 2.43 -14.25 -9.83
C LYS A 120 1.61 -13.22 -9.04
N PRO A 121 1.77 -11.91 -9.31
CA PRO A 121 1.01 -10.86 -8.62
C PRO A 121 -0.51 -11.06 -8.68
N SER A 122 -1.05 -11.56 -9.80
CA SER A 122 -2.47 -11.85 -9.94
C SER A 122 -2.97 -12.92 -8.97
N ALA A 123 -2.17 -13.97 -8.71
CA ALA A 123 -2.53 -15.05 -7.79
C ALA A 123 -2.55 -14.57 -6.33
N SER A 124 -1.58 -13.74 -5.93
CA SER A 124 -1.56 -13.15 -4.59
C SER A 124 -2.72 -12.16 -4.39
N PHE A 125 -3.09 -11.42 -5.42
CA PHE A 125 -4.22 -10.50 -5.37
C PHE A 125 -5.56 -11.24 -5.22
N LEU A 126 -5.79 -12.31 -5.98
CA LEU A 126 -6.99 -13.14 -5.85
C LEU A 126 -7.10 -13.73 -4.44
N ARG A 127 -6.01 -14.25 -3.89
CA ARG A 127 -5.97 -14.75 -2.51
C ARG A 127 -6.31 -13.67 -1.48
N LEU A 128 -5.87 -12.43 -1.71
CA LEU A 128 -6.23 -11.31 -0.86
C LEU A 128 -7.72 -10.99 -0.94
N LEU A 129 -8.31 -10.98 -2.14
CA LEU A 129 -9.74 -10.77 -2.32
C LEU A 129 -10.56 -11.86 -1.63
N ASP A 130 -10.23 -13.14 -1.86
CA ASP A 130 -10.89 -14.27 -1.18
C ASP A 130 -10.81 -14.15 0.35
N TYR A 131 -9.67 -13.70 0.86
CA TYR A 131 -9.52 -13.47 2.30
C TYR A 131 -10.44 -12.36 2.81
N ILE A 132 -10.53 -11.24 2.07
CA ILE A 132 -11.39 -10.10 2.44
C ILE A 132 -12.85 -10.55 2.44
N ASP A 133 -13.31 -11.23 1.39
CA ASP A 133 -14.70 -11.66 1.23
C ASP A 133 -15.14 -12.64 2.34
N ASN A 134 -14.23 -13.51 2.79
CA ASN A 134 -14.52 -14.49 3.85
C ASN A 134 -14.35 -13.94 5.28
N ASN A 135 -13.81 -12.73 5.47
CA ASN A 135 -13.52 -12.13 6.78
C ASN A 135 -14.05 -10.67 6.91
N SER A 136 -15.06 -10.33 6.15
CA SER A 136 -15.74 -9.00 6.18
C SER A 136 -16.95 -8.99 7.07
#